data_c21517ee5e5f59366111e68e095de6b3
#
_entry.id   c21517ee5e5f59366111e68e095de6b3
#
_cell.length_a   1.000
_cell.length_b   1.000
_cell.length_c   1.000
_cell.angle_alpha   90.00
_cell.angle_beta   90.00
_cell.angle_gamma   90.00
#
_symmetry.space_group_name_H-M   'P 1'
#
loop_
_entity.id
_entity.type
_entity.pdbx_description
1 polymer ?
#
loop_
_entity_poly.entity_id
_entity_poly.type
_entity_poly.pdbx_seq_one_letter_code
_entity_poly.pdbx_strand_id
1 'polypeptide(L)'
;MKRVVVTGIGMINALGLDKESSFKAICNGESGVNKITLFDATDFPVQIAAEVKNFDPLEVVDGKEVKKIDRFIQLGIKAAREAMQDAGFSEELDKEEFGIVSASGIGGLPNIEKNSIICSERGPRKISPFFIPSALVNMLGGLISIEHGLKGPNISCVTACAAGTHAIGEAYKSIALGNAKKMLVIGAEAAICPVGIGGFASMKALSTRNEDPQHASRPFDKERDGFVMGEGAGALVFEEYEEAKKRGATIYAELIGFGESADAHHITSPTLDGPLRAMKKALNMAGNPKVDYINAHGTSTPVNDKNETAAIKELFGNNIPLISSTKGQTGHCLGAAGAIEAVVSVMALRDGVVPPTINQLVKDDECDLDYIPNISRKVDLKVVMSNSFGFGGANGCVVFKKVD
;
A
#
# COMPACT_ATOMS: atom_id res chain seq x y z
N MET A 1 10.97 24.97 1.56
CA MET A 1 10.66 23.68 2.20
C MET A 1 11.89 22.79 2.14
N LYS A 2 12.13 21.97 3.16
CA LYS A 2 13.24 21.00 3.17
C LYS A 2 12.98 19.89 2.14
N ARG A 3 14.04 19.38 1.53
CA ARG A 3 13.97 18.22 0.64
C ARG A 3 13.79 16.95 1.46
N VAL A 4 13.01 16.01 0.96
CA VAL A 4 12.67 14.78 1.66
C VAL A 4 13.05 13.56 0.82
N VAL A 5 13.84 12.65 1.37
CA VAL A 5 14.38 11.50 0.66
C VAL A 5 14.04 10.19 1.37
N VAL A 6 13.96 9.11 0.59
CA VAL A 6 13.76 7.74 1.07
C VAL A 6 15.13 7.12 1.31
N THR A 7 15.36 6.63 2.54
CA THR A 7 16.64 6.03 2.95
C THR A 7 16.53 4.59 3.43
N GLY A 8 15.32 4.09 3.62
CA GLY A 8 15.08 2.70 3.97
C GLY A 8 13.71 2.25 3.50
N ILE A 9 13.59 1.01 3.07
CA ILE A 9 12.36 0.41 2.57
C ILE A 9 12.20 -1.02 3.06
N GLY A 10 10.95 -1.44 3.29
CA GLY A 10 10.59 -2.81 3.68
C GLY A 10 9.22 -3.18 3.14
N MET A 11 9.01 -4.46 2.86
CA MET A 11 7.76 -4.93 2.26
C MET A 11 7.51 -6.40 2.58
N ILE A 12 6.25 -6.74 2.86
CA ILE A 12 5.75 -8.11 2.96
C ILE A 12 4.39 -8.19 2.28
N ASN A 13 4.16 -9.19 1.45
CA ASN A 13 2.89 -9.43 0.76
C ASN A 13 2.75 -10.91 0.37
N ALA A 14 1.72 -11.25 -0.38
CA ALA A 14 1.45 -12.62 -0.81
C ALA A 14 2.55 -13.29 -1.64
N LEU A 15 3.50 -12.52 -2.16
CA LEU A 15 4.59 -13.00 -3.04
C LEU A 15 5.94 -13.13 -2.33
N GLY A 16 6.11 -12.49 -1.16
CA GLY A 16 7.37 -12.54 -0.45
C GLY A 16 7.31 -11.97 0.96
N LEU A 17 8.25 -12.38 1.80
CA LEU A 17 8.34 -11.96 3.20
C LEU A 17 9.33 -10.79 3.42
N ASP A 18 9.92 -10.29 2.35
CA ASP A 18 10.84 -9.15 2.30
C ASP A 18 10.70 -8.40 0.97
N LYS A 19 11.31 -7.22 0.87
CA LYS A 19 11.22 -6.35 -0.31
C LYS A 19 11.84 -6.96 -1.57
N GLU A 20 12.96 -7.65 -1.45
CA GLU A 20 13.68 -8.17 -2.62
C GLU A 20 12.96 -9.38 -3.22
N SER A 21 12.54 -10.34 -2.40
CA SER A 21 11.75 -11.50 -2.85
C SER A 21 10.42 -11.08 -3.45
N SER A 22 9.71 -10.15 -2.78
CA SER A 22 8.44 -9.61 -3.26
C SER A 22 8.58 -8.89 -4.60
N PHE A 23 9.56 -7.97 -4.72
CA PHE A 23 9.74 -7.21 -5.96
C PHE A 23 10.19 -8.09 -7.12
N LYS A 24 11.06 -9.08 -6.86
CA LYS A 24 11.47 -10.06 -7.86
C LYS A 24 10.27 -10.84 -8.41
N ALA A 25 9.41 -11.37 -7.53
CA ALA A 25 8.22 -12.11 -7.93
C ALA A 25 7.23 -11.22 -8.70
N ILE A 26 7.03 -9.97 -8.25
CA ILE A 26 6.22 -8.98 -8.96
C ILE A 26 6.76 -8.74 -10.39
N CYS A 27 8.07 -8.53 -10.55
CA CYS A 27 8.69 -8.32 -11.86
C CYS A 27 8.64 -9.58 -12.74
N ASN A 28 8.64 -10.77 -12.16
CA ASN A 28 8.45 -12.03 -12.89
C ASN A 28 7.01 -12.25 -13.36
N GLY A 29 6.06 -11.41 -12.91
CA GLY A 29 4.65 -11.58 -13.25
C GLY A 29 3.98 -12.74 -12.49
N GLU A 30 4.49 -13.09 -11.31
CA GLU A 30 3.89 -14.13 -10.47
C GLU A 30 2.60 -13.61 -9.81
N SER A 31 1.59 -14.47 -9.63
CA SER A 31 0.36 -14.13 -8.92
C SER A 31 0.38 -14.72 -7.50
N GLY A 32 0.12 -13.86 -6.50
CA GLY A 32 -0.07 -14.28 -5.11
C GLY A 32 -1.50 -14.72 -4.78
N VAL A 33 -2.41 -14.66 -5.75
CA VAL A 33 -3.83 -14.99 -5.55
C VAL A 33 -4.04 -16.50 -5.55
N ASN A 34 -4.70 -17.00 -4.51
CA ASN A 34 -5.01 -18.41 -4.33
C ASN A 34 -6.37 -18.59 -3.63
N LYS A 35 -6.81 -19.84 -3.46
CA LYS A 35 -7.94 -20.15 -2.56
C LYS A 35 -7.62 -19.70 -1.15
N ILE A 36 -8.62 -19.15 -0.45
CA ILE A 36 -8.50 -18.73 0.96
C ILE A 36 -8.19 -19.93 1.84
N THR A 37 -7.23 -19.77 2.75
CA THR A 37 -6.83 -20.78 3.73
C THR A 37 -6.92 -20.31 5.18
N LEU A 38 -7.09 -19.01 5.41
CA LEU A 38 -7.20 -18.42 6.76
C LEU A 38 -8.53 -18.77 7.46
N PHE A 39 -9.56 -19.14 6.71
CA PHE A 39 -10.84 -19.64 7.19
C PHE A 39 -11.51 -20.52 6.13
N ASP A 40 -12.55 -21.27 6.52
CA ASP A 40 -13.35 -22.06 5.57
C ASP A 40 -14.27 -21.13 4.76
N ALA A 41 -13.94 -20.94 3.49
CA ALA A 41 -14.68 -20.08 2.56
C ALA A 41 -15.64 -20.86 1.63
N THR A 42 -15.90 -22.15 1.89
CA THR A 42 -16.68 -23.04 0.99
C THR A 42 -18.05 -22.47 0.65
N ASP A 43 -18.74 -21.88 1.62
CA ASP A 43 -20.08 -21.30 1.44
C ASP A 43 -20.07 -19.82 1.04
N PHE A 44 -18.89 -19.23 0.80
CA PHE A 44 -18.78 -17.83 0.41
C PHE A 44 -18.86 -17.67 -1.11
N PRO A 45 -19.48 -16.59 -1.60
CA PRO A 45 -19.48 -16.28 -3.03
C PRO A 45 -18.08 -15.97 -3.58
N VAL A 46 -17.17 -15.56 -2.70
CA VAL A 46 -15.75 -15.31 -3.01
C VAL A 46 -14.88 -16.20 -2.13
N GLN A 47 -14.05 -17.04 -2.76
CA GLN A 47 -13.23 -18.06 -2.11
C GLN A 47 -11.73 -17.86 -2.35
N ILE A 48 -11.34 -16.69 -2.87
CA ILE A 48 -9.98 -16.35 -3.30
C ILE A 48 -9.48 -15.08 -2.63
N ALA A 49 -8.19 -15.07 -2.32
CA ALA A 49 -7.49 -13.91 -1.76
C ALA A 49 -5.98 -14.02 -2.02
N ALA A 50 -5.26 -12.93 -1.84
CA ALA A 50 -3.80 -12.89 -1.84
C ALA A 50 -3.28 -12.85 -0.39
N GLU A 51 -3.14 -14.02 0.22
CA GLU A 51 -2.70 -14.22 1.60
C GLU A 51 -1.18 -14.23 1.71
N VAL A 52 -0.60 -13.63 2.74
CA VAL A 52 0.81 -13.78 3.09
C VAL A 52 1.05 -15.19 3.61
N LYS A 53 1.78 -15.99 2.84
CA LYS A 53 2.11 -17.38 3.17
C LYS A 53 3.44 -17.47 3.93
N ASN A 54 3.58 -18.53 4.74
CA ASN A 54 4.82 -18.88 5.44
C ASN A 54 5.35 -17.79 6.41
N PHE A 55 4.52 -16.83 6.82
CA PHE A 55 4.87 -15.85 7.83
C PHE A 55 4.66 -16.45 9.23
N ASP A 56 5.73 -16.55 10.00
CA ASP A 56 5.66 -16.92 11.41
C ASP A 56 5.64 -15.65 12.27
N PRO A 57 4.54 -15.36 13.00
CA PRO A 57 4.50 -14.21 13.88
C PRO A 57 5.55 -14.23 14.99
N LEU A 58 6.13 -15.38 15.34
CA LEU A 58 7.22 -15.49 16.30
C LEU A 58 8.52 -14.81 15.83
N GLU A 59 8.66 -14.55 14.53
CA GLU A 59 9.78 -13.75 14.01
C GLU A 59 9.73 -12.28 14.43
N VAL A 60 8.54 -11.78 14.77
CA VAL A 60 8.33 -10.35 15.05
C VAL A 60 7.88 -10.05 16.47
N VAL A 61 7.28 -11.01 17.17
CA VAL A 61 6.79 -10.83 18.57
C VAL A 61 6.96 -12.11 19.37
N ASP A 62 7.15 -11.97 20.68
CA ASP A 62 7.17 -13.12 21.59
C ASP A 62 5.84 -13.88 21.56
N GLY A 63 5.88 -15.20 21.75
CA GLY A 63 4.71 -16.07 21.69
C GLY A 63 3.55 -15.66 22.61
N LYS A 64 3.84 -15.01 23.73
CA LYS A 64 2.83 -14.44 24.62
C LYS A 64 2.14 -13.20 24.03
N GLU A 65 2.83 -12.45 23.18
CA GLU A 65 2.34 -11.24 22.56
C GLU A 65 1.54 -11.52 21.26
N VAL A 66 1.79 -12.64 20.56
CA VAL A 66 1.10 -13.01 19.31
C VAL A 66 -0.43 -12.90 19.42
N LYS A 67 -0.97 -13.33 20.58
CA LYS A 67 -2.43 -13.31 20.84
C LYS A 67 -2.96 -11.94 21.28
N LYS A 68 -2.08 -10.97 21.52
CA LYS A 68 -2.41 -9.64 22.03
C LYS A 68 -2.44 -8.57 20.96
N ILE A 69 -1.95 -8.87 19.75
CA ILE A 69 -1.91 -7.96 18.60
C ILE A 69 -2.52 -8.61 17.38
N ASP A 70 -3.22 -7.83 16.57
CA ASP A 70 -3.82 -8.32 15.33
C ASP A 70 -2.76 -8.54 14.24
N ARG A 71 -3.11 -9.36 13.25
CA ARG A 71 -2.24 -9.75 12.14
C ARG A 71 -1.71 -8.56 11.35
N PHE A 72 -2.54 -7.51 11.11
CA PHE A 72 -2.05 -6.33 10.38
C PHE A 72 -0.88 -5.64 11.10
N ILE A 73 -0.89 -5.60 12.44
CA ILE A 73 0.22 -5.06 13.23
C ILE A 73 1.45 -5.95 13.09
N GLN A 74 1.29 -7.28 13.12
CA GLN A 74 2.41 -8.23 12.96
C GLN A 74 3.10 -8.05 11.61
N LEU A 75 2.33 -7.94 10.52
CA LEU A 75 2.86 -7.68 9.17
C LEU A 75 3.54 -6.31 9.11
N GLY A 76 2.93 -5.28 9.71
CA GLY A 76 3.51 -3.94 9.78
C GLY A 76 4.83 -3.89 10.53
N ILE A 77 4.98 -4.60 11.66
CA ILE A 77 6.24 -4.72 12.41
C ILE A 77 7.31 -5.35 11.52
N LYS A 78 6.99 -6.41 10.77
CA LYS A 78 7.93 -7.07 9.86
C LYS A 78 8.50 -6.10 8.84
N ALA A 79 7.62 -5.37 8.13
CA ALA A 79 8.03 -4.39 7.12
C ALA A 79 8.80 -3.21 7.75
N ALA A 80 8.38 -2.73 8.91
CA ALA A 80 9.04 -1.64 9.63
C ALA A 80 10.46 -2.00 10.06
N ARG A 81 10.66 -3.20 10.61
CA ARG A 81 12.01 -3.69 10.98
C ARG A 81 12.94 -3.77 9.77
N GLU A 82 12.45 -4.27 8.64
CA GLU A 82 13.21 -4.31 7.40
C GLU A 82 13.60 -2.90 6.96
N ALA A 83 12.65 -1.94 6.92
CA ALA A 83 12.93 -0.56 6.53
C ALA A 83 13.91 0.14 7.47
N MET A 84 13.80 -0.06 8.78
CA MET A 84 14.72 0.51 9.77
C MET A 84 16.13 -0.09 9.67
N GLN A 85 16.22 -1.40 9.45
CA GLN A 85 17.51 -2.08 9.20
C GLN A 85 18.14 -1.60 7.90
N ASP A 86 17.35 -1.47 6.83
CA ASP A 86 17.77 -1.01 5.52
C ASP A 86 18.28 0.44 5.55
N ALA A 87 17.67 1.30 6.37
CA ALA A 87 18.11 2.68 6.58
C ALA A 87 19.49 2.78 7.27
N GLY A 88 19.94 1.75 7.96
CA GLY A 88 21.29 1.65 8.53
C GLY A 88 21.61 2.72 9.57
N PHE A 89 20.69 3.01 10.49
CA PHE A 89 20.93 3.96 11.57
C PHE A 89 21.98 3.46 12.57
N SER A 90 22.81 4.39 13.08
CA SER A 90 23.71 4.14 14.19
C SER A 90 22.98 4.10 15.53
N GLU A 91 23.64 3.61 16.60
CA GLU A 91 23.11 3.61 17.96
C GLU A 91 22.87 5.03 18.51
N GLU A 92 23.59 6.04 17.97
CA GLU A 92 23.48 7.47 18.35
C GLU A 92 22.30 8.18 17.65
N LEU A 93 21.34 7.46 17.12
CA LEU A 93 20.16 8.01 16.45
C LEU A 93 19.37 8.95 17.37
N ASP A 94 19.19 10.20 16.93
CA ASP A 94 18.27 11.14 17.57
C ASP A 94 16.83 10.68 17.35
N LYS A 95 16.24 10.14 18.43
CA LYS A 95 14.89 9.56 18.42
C LYS A 95 13.79 10.58 18.75
N GLU A 96 14.13 11.77 19.23
CA GLU A 96 13.15 12.83 19.55
C GLU A 96 12.66 13.52 18.27
N GLU A 97 13.53 13.61 17.26
CA GLU A 97 13.23 14.17 15.95
C GLU A 97 12.81 13.09 14.92
N PHE A 98 12.48 11.87 15.38
CA PHE A 98 12.05 10.77 14.52
C PHE A 98 10.60 10.36 14.85
N GLY A 99 9.69 10.64 13.92
CA GLY A 99 8.27 10.34 14.06
C GLY A 99 7.81 9.14 13.22
N ILE A 100 6.51 8.82 13.34
CA ILE A 100 5.85 7.71 12.63
C ILE A 100 4.53 8.20 12.04
N VAL A 101 4.23 7.75 10.82
CA VAL A 101 2.87 7.77 10.28
C VAL A 101 2.48 6.35 9.92
N SER A 102 1.52 5.79 10.64
CA SER A 102 0.94 4.48 10.29
C SER A 102 -0.33 4.63 9.46
N ALA A 103 -0.67 3.59 8.69
CA ALA A 103 -1.87 3.55 7.86
C ALA A 103 -2.48 2.16 7.83
N SER A 104 -3.81 2.10 7.89
CA SER A 104 -4.62 0.92 7.60
C SER A 104 -6.01 1.38 7.16
N GLY A 105 -6.69 0.62 6.34
CA GLY A 105 -8.05 0.94 5.91
C GLY A 105 -9.09 0.56 6.97
N ILE A 106 -8.90 -0.58 7.64
CA ILE A 106 -9.87 -1.16 8.57
C ILE A 106 -9.25 -1.47 9.93
N GLY A 107 -7.95 -1.76 9.98
CA GLY A 107 -7.27 -2.19 11.20
C GLY A 107 -7.58 -3.64 11.57
N GLY A 108 -7.72 -3.93 12.87
CA GLY A 108 -7.86 -5.28 13.40
C GLY A 108 -9.23 -5.92 13.20
N LEU A 109 -9.74 -5.96 11.96
CA LEU A 109 -11.05 -6.52 11.64
C LEU A 109 -11.22 -7.98 12.08
N PRO A 110 -10.24 -8.91 11.87
CA PRO A 110 -10.35 -10.29 12.34
C PRO A 110 -10.53 -10.38 13.86
N ASN A 111 -9.88 -9.51 14.61
CA ASN A 111 -9.97 -9.48 16.06
C ASN A 111 -11.29 -8.86 16.55
N ILE A 112 -11.81 -7.86 15.82
CA ILE A 112 -13.14 -7.30 16.07
C ILE A 112 -14.20 -8.39 15.86
N GLU A 113 -14.16 -9.11 14.74
CA GLU A 113 -15.07 -10.23 14.45
C GLU A 113 -15.02 -11.28 15.57
N LYS A 114 -13.83 -11.79 15.87
CA LYS A 114 -13.63 -12.82 16.91
C LYS A 114 -14.19 -12.40 18.27
N ASN A 115 -13.90 -11.19 18.71
CA ASN A 115 -14.37 -10.72 20.02
C ASN A 115 -15.87 -10.39 20.03
N SER A 116 -16.45 -9.99 18.91
CA SER A 116 -17.90 -9.82 18.74
C SER A 116 -18.64 -11.15 18.89
N ILE A 117 -18.14 -12.22 18.27
CA ILE A 117 -18.68 -13.58 18.42
C ILE A 117 -18.56 -14.04 19.88
N ILE A 118 -17.39 -13.91 20.49
CA ILE A 118 -17.17 -14.26 21.91
C ILE A 118 -18.14 -13.50 22.82
N CYS A 119 -18.35 -12.21 22.57
CA CYS A 119 -19.29 -11.41 23.36
C CYS A 119 -20.73 -11.93 23.24
N SER A 120 -21.16 -12.23 22.02
CA SER A 120 -22.50 -12.73 21.74
C SER A 120 -22.77 -14.12 22.35
N GLU A 121 -21.82 -15.05 22.21
CA GLU A 121 -22.00 -16.45 22.61
C GLU A 121 -21.68 -16.71 24.10
N ARG A 122 -20.72 -15.98 24.67
CA ARG A 122 -20.11 -16.27 25.97
C ARG A 122 -20.21 -15.12 26.97
N GLY A 123 -20.72 -13.96 26.54
CA GLY A 123 -20.92 -12.75 27.34
C GLY A 123 -19.68 -11.86 27.42
N PRO A 124 -19.88 -10.57 27.85
CA PRO A 124 -18.84 -9.53 27.79
C PRO A 124 -17.63 -9.82 28.69
N ARG A 125 -17.79 -10.63 29.76
CA ARG A 125 -16.67 -11.00 30.63
C ARG A 125 -15.63 -11.92 30.00
N LYS A 126 -15.91 -12.44 28.79
CA LYS A 126 -15.03 -13.34 28.04
C LYS A 126 -14.24 -12.62 26.93
N ILE A 127 -14.54 -11.35 26.69
CA ILE A 127 -13.77 -10.52 25.76
C ILE A 127 -12.31 -10.40 26.26
N SER A 128 -11.38 -10.47 25.30
CA SER A 128 -9.94 -10.31 25.64
C SER A 128 -9.66 -8.91 26.19
N PRO A 129 -8.89 -8.78 27.28
CA PRO A 129 -8.45 -7.46 27.78
C PRO A 129 -7.54 -6.74 26.78
N PHE A 130 -6.97 -7.45 25.82
CA PHE A 130 -6.14 -6.90 24.73
C PHE A 130 -6.94 -6.59 23.46
N PHE A 131 -8.26 -6.81 23.46
CA PHE A 131 -9.09 -6.63 22.27
C PHE A 131 -8.96 -5.20 21.69
N ILE A 132 -9.22 -4.19 22.49
CA ILE A 132 -9.17 -2.80 22.00
C ILE A 132 -7.75 -2.41 21.51
N PRO A 133 -6.67 -2.58 22.30
CA PRO A 133 -5.32 -2.28 21.83
C PRO A 133 -4.91 -3.04 20.56
N SER A 134 -5.40 -4.27 20.37
CA SER A 134 -5.06 -5.04 19.18
C SER A 134 -5.82 -4.63 17.91
N ALA A 135 -6.97 -3.98 18.05
CA ALA A 135 -7.84 -3.64 16.93
C ALA A 135 -7.64 -2.21 16.39
N LEU A 136 -7.16 -1.28 17.23
CA LEU A 136 -7.01 0.12 16.86
C LEU A 136 -5.88 0.34 15.84
N VAL A 137 -6.17 1.12 14.79
CA VAL A 137 -5.21 1.42 13.71
C VAL A 137 -3.93 2.09 14.22
N ASN A 138 -4.06 3.04 15.16
CA ASN A 138 -2.91 3.77 15.70
C ASN A 138 -1.96 2.91 16.55
N MET A 139 -2.38 1.72 16.96
CA MET A 139 -1.52 0.81 17.73
C MET A 139 -0.40 0.22 16.87
N LEU A 140 -0.55 0.18 15.55
CA LEU A 140 0.55 -0.13 14.64
C LEU A 140 1.73 0.83 14.86
N GLY A 141 1.50 2.14 14.73
CA GLY A 141 2.53 3.15 14.98
C GLY A 141 2.98 3.19 16.44
N GLY A 142 2.04 3.00 17.38
CA GLY A 142 2.32 2.98 18.81
C GLY A 142 3.30 1.87 19.25
N LEU A 143 3.07 0.64 18.82
CA LEU A 143 3.95 -0.49 19.14
C LEU A 143 5.34 -0.36 18.52
N ILE A 144 5.41 0.09 17.26
CA ILE A 144 6.69 0.32 16.58
C ILE A 144 7.46 1.49 17.22
N SER A 145 6.75 2.55 17.65
CA SER A 145 7.34 3.65 18.42
C SER A 145 7.99 3.15 19.72
N ILE A 146 7.30 2.28 20.44
CA ILE A 146 7.82 1.67 21.70
C ILE A 146 9.04 0.81 21.40
N GLU A 147 8.97 -0.05 20.37
CA GLU A 147 10.05 -0.97 20.00
C GLU A 147 11.35 -0.24 19.64
N HIS A 148 11.26 0.81 18.83
CA HIS A 148 12.43 1.56 18.37
C HIS A 148 12.76 2.79 19.23
N GLY A 149 11.90 3.14 20.18
CA GLY A 149 12.05 4.32 21.03
C GLY A 149 11.86 5.64 20.31
N LEU A 150 11.05 5.68 19.23
CA LEU A 150 10.83 6.88 18.42
C LEU A 150 9.86 7.83 19.13
N LYS A 151 10.24 9.09 19.32
CA LYS A 151 9.53 10.06 20.19
C LYS A 151 8.98 11.26 19.42
N GLY A 152 9.23 11.35 18.10
CA GLY A 152 8.65 12.37 17.25
C GLY A 152 7.14 12.21 17.06
N PRO A 153 6.52 12.97 16.14
CA PRO A 153 5.08 12.87 15.87
C PRO A 153 4.66 11.43 15.55
N ASN A 154 3.55 10.96 16.13
CA ASN A 154 3.00 9.62 15.88
C ASN A 154 1.51 9.76 15.55
N ILE A 155 1.17 9.61 14.28
CA ILE A 155 -0.19 9.77 13.75
C ILE A 155 -0.59 8.58 12.89
N SER A 156 -1.88 8.46 12.60
CA SER A 156 -2.39 7.37 11.77
C SER A 156 -3.38 7.87 10.72
N CYS A 157 -3.22 7.44 9.47
CA CYS A 157 -4.13 7.71 8.37
C CYS A 157 -5.10 6.54 8.18
N VAL A 158 -6.40 6.86 8.07
CA VAL A 158 -7.48 5.89 7.85
C VAL A 158 -8.37 6.41 6.72
N THR A 159 -7.86 6.38 5.50
CA THR A 159 -8.55 6.89 4.29
C THR A 159 -8.75 5.78 3.27
N ALA A 160 -9.25 4.64 3.76
CA ALA A 160 -9.49 3.44 2.97
C ALA A 160 -8.26 3.06 2.12
N CYS A 161 -8.43 2.78 0.83
CA CYS A 161 -7.35 2.35 -0.06
C CYS A 161 -6.25 3.41 -0.29
N ALA A 162 -6.50 4.68 0.03
CA ALA A 162 -5.52 5.76 -0.09
C ALA A 162 -4.70 6.00 1.19
N ALA A 163 -4.98 5.26 2.28
CA ALA A 163 -4.38 5.53 3.59
C ALA A 163 -2.84 5.50 3.57
N GLY A 164 -2.23 4.52 2.90
CA GLY A 164 -0.77 4.42 2.77
C GLY A 164 -0.15 5.61 2.04
N THR A 165 -0.78 6.06 0.96
CA THR A 165 -0.31 7.24 0.20
C THR A 165 -0.49 8.55 0.98
N HIS A 166 -1.59 8.71 1.71
CA HIS A 166 -1.78 9.85 2.60
C HIS A 166 -0.77 9.85 3.75
N ALA A 167 -0.43 8.68 4.30
CA ALA A 167 0.62 8.58 5.32
C ALA A 167 2.00 9.08 4.81
N ILE A 168 2.33 8.77 3.55
CA ILE A 168 3.54 9.32 2.89
C ILE A 168 3.45 10.84 2.80
N GLY A 169 2.29 11.38 2.41
CA GLY A 169 2.07 12.82 2.34
C GLY A 169 2.22 13.53 3.69
N GLU A 170 1.69 12.95 4.76
CA GLU A 170 1.82 13.51 6.11
C GLU A 170 3.27 13.46 6.63
N ALA A 171 4.00 12.37 6.34
CA ALA A 171 5.43 12.28 6.63
C ALA A 171 6.23 13.35 5.87
N TYR A 172 5.92 13.56 4.57
CA TYR A 172 6.51 14.64 3.79
C TYR A 172 6.26 15.99 4.44
N LYS A 173 5.01 16.33 4.76
CA LYS A 173 4.64 17.60 5.39
C LYS A 173 5.40 17.79 6.71
N SER A 174 5.49 16.75 7.54
CA SER A 174 6.22 16.82 8.82
C SER A 174 7.69 17.20 8.64
N ILE A 175 8.39 16.57 7.70
CA ILE A 175 9.82 16.84 7.46
C ILE A 175 9.99 18.18 6.72
N ALA A 176 9.23 18.41 5.66
CA ALA A 176 9.35 19.61 4.83
C ALA A 176 9.09 20.92 5.60
N LEU A 177 8.21 20.88 6.61
CA LEU A 177 7.91 21.99 7.51
C LEU A 177 8.82 22.05 8.74
N GLY A 178 9.67 21.04 8.96
CA GLY A 178 10.64 21.01 10.06
C GLY A 178 10.07 20.54 11.39
N ASN A 179 8.92 19.86 11.39
CA ASN A 179 8.31 19.25 12.60
C ASN A 179 9.01 17.96 13.02
N ALA A 180 9.73 17.32 12.10
CA ALA A 180 10.58 16.17 12.34
C ALA A 180 11.76 16.18 11.35
N LYS A 181 12.86 15.49 11.67
CA LYS A 181 13.98 15.26 10.74
C LYS A 181 13.83 13.94 10.00
N LYS A 182 13.14 12.99 10.61
CA LYS A 182 12.92 11.63 10.10
C LYS A 182 11.50 11.19 10.37
N MET A 183 10.93 10.43 9.44
CA MET A 183 9.62 9.82 9.59
C MET A 183 9.64 8.38 9.07
N LEU A 184 9.12 7.45 9.86
CA LEU A 184 8.82 6.10 9.41
C LEU A 184 7.34 6.04 8.98
N VAL A 185 7.10 5.72 7.73
CA VAL A 185 5.75 5.43 7.22
C VAL A 185 5.54 3.93 7.18
N ILE A 186 4.39 3.45 7.70
CA ILE A 186 4.00 2.05 7.62
C ILE A 186 2.54 1.97 7.19
N GLY A 187 2.27 1.34 6.05
CA GLY A 187 0.93 0.91 5.68
C GLY A 187 0.79 -0.60 5.88
N ALA A 188 -0.19 -1.05 6.64
CA ALA A 188 -0.42 -2.48 6.88
C ALA A 188 -1.91 -2.81 6.89
N GLU A 189 -2.27 -3.96 6.31
CA GLU A 189 -3.65 -4.46 6.29
C GLU A 189 -3.67 -5.98 6.32
N ALA A 190 -4.63 -6.56 7.06
CA ALA A 190 -4.88 -7.99 7.11
C ALA A 190 -6.38 -8.24 7.38
N ALA A 191 -7.23 -7.93 6.40
CA ALA A 191 -8.69 -7.99 6.53
C ALA A 191 -9.31 -9.26 5.91
N ILE A 192 -8.50 -10.28 5.59
CA ILE A 192 -8.98 -11.56 5.04
C ILE A 192 -9.57 -12.40 6.17
N CYS A 193 -10.85 -12.19 6.43
CA CYS A 193 -11.65 -12.91 7.41
C CYS A 193 -13.10 -12.99 6.91
N PRO A 194 -13.97 -13.84 7.52
CA PRO A 194 -15.36 -13.99 7.11
C PRO A 194 -16.10 -12.67 6.91
N VAL A 195 -16.07 -11.77 7.90
CA VAL A 195 -16.75 -10.47 7.81
C VAL A 195 -16.11 -9.58 6.73
N GLY A 196 -14.78 -9.59 6.59
CA GLY A 196 -14.08 -8.82 5.58
C GLY A 196 -14.44 -9.25 4.16
N ILE A 197 -14.27 -10.54 3.85
CA ILE A 197 -14.64 -11.10 2.54
C ILE A 197 -16.15 -10.96 2.29
N GLY A 198 -17.00 -11.34 3.27
CA GLY A 198 -18.44 -11.25 3.15
C GLY A 198 -18.94 -9.81 2.93
N GLY A 199 -18.36 -8.84 3.63
CA GLY A 199 -18.70 -7.43 3.50
C GLY A 199 -18.42 -6.87 2.11
N PHE A 200 -17.23 -7.08 1.58
CA PHE A 200 -16.89 -6.64 0.21
C PHE A 200 -17.60 -7.45 -0.88
N ALA A 201 -17.86 -8.75 -0.66
CA ALA A 201 -18.62 -9.58 -1.58
C ALA A 201 -20.09 -9.11 -1.68
N SER A 202 -20.73 -8.73 -0.55
CA SER A 202 -22.08 -8.20 -0.54
C SER A 202 -22.25 -6.89 -1.33
N MET A 203 -21.17 -6.09 -1.42
CA MET A 203 -21.09 -4.90 -2.25
C MET A 203 -20.83 -5.21 -3.73
N LYS A 204 -20.61 -6.48 -4.09
CA LYS A 204 -20.17 -6.92 -5.44
C LYS A 204 -18.87 -6.23 -5.90
N ALA A 205 -17.98 -5.97 -4.95
CA ALA A 205 -16.71 -5.31 -5.22
C ALA A 205 -15.58 -6.30 -5.54
N LEU A 206 -15.73 -7.57 -5.11
CA LEU A 206 -14.73 -8.63 -5.30
C LEU A 206 -14.98 -9.44 -6.57
N SER A 207 -13.88 -9.90 -7.17
CA SER A 207 -13.94 -10.91 -8.24
C SER A 207 -14.50 -12.22 -7.70
N THR A 208 -15.37 -12.86 -8.50
CA THR A 208 -15.96 -14.16 -8.22
C THR A 208 -15.34 -15.30 -9.03
N ARG A 209 -14.19 -15.06 -9.67
CA ARG A 209 -13.47 -16.05 -10.49
C ARG A 209 -12.77 -17.11 -9.62
N ASN A 210 -13.55 -17.81 -8.81
CA ASN A 210 -13.05 -18.78 -7.83
C ASN A 210 -12.33 -19.99 -8.44
N GLU A 211 -12.68 -20.38 -9.67
CA GLU A 211 -12.12 -21.57 -10.34
C GLU A 211 -10.76 -21.27 -10.99
N ASP A 212 -10.41 -20.00 -11.15
CA ASP A 212 -9.15 -19.57 -11.74
C ASP A 212 -8.54 -18.41 -10.95
N PRO A 213 -8.08 -18.69 -9.70
CA PRO A 213 -7.60 -17.64 -8.77
C PRO A 213 -6.51 -16.76 -9.34
N GLN A 214 -5.53 -17.36 -10.02
CA GLN A 214 -4.35 -16.65 -10.51
C GLN A 214 -4.67 -15.62 -11.62
N HIS A 215 -5.79 -15.80 -12.33
CA HIS A 215 -6.25 -14.87 -13.36
C HIS A 215 -7.45 -14.02 -12.91
N ALA A 216 -7.80 -14.02 -11.62
CA ALA A 216 -8.95 -13.28 -11.10
C ALA A 216 -8.70 -11.78 -11.03
N SER A 217 -7.56 -11.36 -10.47
CA SER A 217 -7.14 -9.95 -10.48
C SER A 217 -6.49 -9.62 -11.83
N ARG A 218 -7.17 -8.80 -12.62
CA ARG A 218 -6.82 -8.50 -14.02
C ARG A 218 -7.03 -7.02 -14.37
N PRO A 219 -6.21 -6.12 -13.81
CA PRO A 219 -6.37 -4.68 -14.01
C PRO A 219 -6.36 -4.32 -15.49
N PHE A 220 -7.27 -3.41 -15.89
CA PHE A 220 -7.45 -2.90 -17.25
C PHE A 220 -7.87 -3.92 -18.33
N ASP A 221 -8.05 -5.19 -17.96
CA ASP A 221 -8.59 -6.21 -18.86
C ASP A 221 -10.11 -6.05 -19.02
N LYS A 222 -10.62 -6.36 -20.21
CA LYS A 222 -12.07 -6.24 -20.53
C LYS A 222 -12.95 -7.13 -19.67
N GLU A 223 -12.44 -8.29 -19.26
CA GLU A 223 -13.20 -9.28 -18.47
C GLU A 223 -12.97 -9.14 -16.95
N ARG A 224 -12.44 -8.00 -16.47
CA ARG A 224 -12.33 -7.72 -15.04
C ARG A 224 -13.69 -7.62 -14.40
N ASP A 225 -13.87 -8.24 -13.24
CA ASP A 225 -15.16 -8.37 -12.56
C ASP A 225 -15.12 -7.89 -11.10
N GLY A 226 -14.00 -7.36 -10.62
CA GLY A 226 -13.80 -6.91 -9.25
C GLY A 226 -12.36 -7.07 -8.80
N PHE A 227 -12.03 -6.52 -7.64
CA PHE A 227 -10.70 -6.72 -7.07
C PHE A 227 -10.58 -8.05 -6.31
N VAL A 228 -9.38 -8.53 -6.11
CA VAL A 228 -9.08 -9.63 -5.19
C VAL A 228 -8.47 -9.03 -3.93
N MET A 229 -9.03 -9.34 -2.75
CA MET A 229 -8.48 -8.85 -1.48
C MET A 229 -7.10 -9.45 -1.23
N GLY A 230 -6.14 -8.59 -0.87
CA GLY A 230 -4.81 -8.99 -0.42
C GLY A 230 -4.53 -8.53 1.01
N GLU A 231 -3.49 -9.09 1.62
CA GLU A 231 -2.92 -8.62 2.88
C GLU A 231 -1.42 -8.37 2.71
N GLY A 232 -0.87 -7.51 3.56
CA GLY A 232 0.55 -7.19 3.54
C GLY A 232 0.86 -5.88 4.25
N ALA A 233 2.13 -5.48 4.13
CA ALA A 233 2.61 -4.19 4.63
C ALA A 233 3.75 -3.65 3.76
N GLY A 234 3.81 -2.32 3.67
CA GLY A 234 4.93 -1.57 3.12
C GLY A 234 5.42 -0.55 4.14
N ALA A 235 6.72 -0.35 4.22
CA ALA A 235 7.33 0.62 5.10
C ALA A 235 8.43 1.41 4.39
N LEU A 236 8.50 2.72 4.66
CA LEU A 236 9.50 3.62 4.10
C LEU A 236 10.04 4.54 5.21
N VAL A 237 11.36 4.67 5.28
CA VAL A 237 12.02 5.68 6.10
C VAL A 237 12.27 6.91 5.25
N PHE A 238 11.72 8.04 5.68
CA PHE A 238 11.96 9.35 5.09
C PHE A 238 12.88 10.18 5.97
N GLU A 239 13.81 10.88 5.35
CA GLU A 239 14.72 11.81 6.04
C GLU A 239 14.80 13.15 5.32
N GLU A 240 15.11 14.19 6.06
CA GLU A 240 15.58 15.45 5.50
C GLU A 240 16.90 15.19 4.74
N TYR A 241 16.99 15.73 3.53
CA TYR A 241 18.07 15.42 2.59
C TYR A 241 19.49 15.70 3.14
N GLU A 242 19.68 16.84 3.79
CA GLU A 242 21.00 17.20 4.33
C GLU A 242 21.38 16.33 5.53
N GLU A 243 20.41 15.93 6.36
CA GLU A 243 20.63 14.97 7.45
C GLU A 243 21.01 13.59 6.90
N ALA A 244 20.32 13.11 5.86
CA ALA A 244 20.63 11.85 5.19
C ALA A 244 22.05 11.86 4.60
N LYS A 245 22.42 12.93 3.89
CA LYS A 245 23.78 13.11 3.35
C LYS A 245 24.84 13.15 4.44
N LYS A 246 24.59 13.91 5.50
CA LYS A 246 25.56 14.08 6.60
C LYS A 246 25.92 12.74 7.26
N ARG A 247 24.97 11.82 7.39
CA ARG A 247 25.24 10.49 7.94
C ARG A 247 25.70 9.45 6.91
N GLY A 248 25.81 9.82 5.62
CA GLY A 248 26.20 8.90 4.55
C GLY A 248 25.14 7.85 4.21
N ALA A 249 23.85 8.20 4.33
CA ALA A 249 22.74 7.28 4.03
C ALA A 249 22.73 6.87 2.55
N THR A 250 22.32 5.63 2.29
CA THR A 250 21.85 5.27 0.96
C THR A 250 20.56 6.00 0.67
N ILE A 251 20.49 6.76 -0.42
CA ILE A 251 19.28 7.48 -0.83
C ILE A 251 18.68 6.75 -2.04
N TYR A 252 17.49 6.22 -1.88
CA TYR A 252 16.78 5.50 -2.95
C TYR A 252 16.12 6.45 -3.94
N ALA A 253 15.43 7.46 -3.42
CA ALA A 253 14.68 8.43 -4.21
C ALA A 253 14.40 9.70 -3.39
N GLU A 254 14.07 10.80 -4.06
CA GLU A 254 13.52 12.00 -3.46
C GLU A 254 12.00 12.03 -3.69
N LEU A 255 11.23 12.31 -2.64
CA LEU A 255 9.79 12.57 -2.74
C LEU A 255 9.60 14.04 -3.13
N ILE A 256 9.30 14.28 -4.39
CA ILE A 256 9.21 15.63 -4.96
C ILE A 256 7.79 16.15 -5.11
N GLY A 257 6.78 15.29 -5.01
CA GLY A 257 5.38 15.67 -5.17
C GLY A 257 4.43 14.83 -4.35
N PHE A 258 3.44 15.50 -3.77
CA PHE A 258 2.28 14.90 -3.12
C PHE A 258 1.03 15.70 -3.50
N GLY A 259 -0.03 15.00 -3.86
CA GLY A 259 -1.33 15.59 -4.17
C GLY A 259 -2.46 14.79 -3.56
N GLU A 260 -3.43 15.49 -3.00
CA GLU A 260 -4.62 14.90 -2.41
C GLU A 260 -5.88 15.63 -2.86
N SER A 261 -7.00 14.90 -2.95
CA SER A 261 -8.30 15.45 -3.30
C SER A 261 -9.43 14.60 -2.73
N ALA A 262 -10.63 15.14 -2.76
CA ALA A 262 -11.86 14.39 -2.46
C ALA A 262 -12.82 14.46 -3.65
N ASP A 263 -13.50 13.36 -3.98
CA ASP A 263 -14.50 13.32 -5.07
C ASP A 263 -15.73 14.14 -4.75
N ALA A 264 -16.14 14.17 -3.48
CA ALA A 264 -17.39 14.81 -3.01
C ALA A 264 -18.62 14.36 -3.82
N HIS A 265 -18.68 13.08 -4.21
CA HIS A 265 -19.71 12.55 -5.10
C HIS A 265 -20.48 11.36 -4.48
N HIS A 266 -19.84 10.22 -4.28
CA HIS A 266 -20.48 9.01 -3.76
C HIS A 266 -19.50 8.21 -2.88
N ILE A 267 -20.03 7.44 -1.92
CA ILE A 267 -19.18 6.73 -0.95
C ILE A 267 -18.32 5.63 -1.56
N THR A 268 -18.75 5.00 -2.65
CA THR A 268 -18.04 3.86 -3.28
C THR A 268 -17.86 3.98 -4.79
N SER A 269 -18.52 4.94 -5.45
CA SER A 269 -18.38 5.15 -6.90
C SER A 269 -17.37 6.26 -7.18
N PRO A 270 -16.18 5.94 -7.71
CA PRO A 270 -15.15 6.93 -7.99
C PRO A 270 -15.54 7.83 -9.17
N THR A 271 -15.04 9.06 -9.15
CA THR A 271 -15.13 9.99 -10.29
C THR A 271 -13.82 9.99 -11.09
N LEU A 272 -13.83 10.65 -12.24
CA LEU A 272 -12.62 10.99 -12.97
C LEU A 272 -11.92 12.21 -12.38
N ASP A 273 -12.69 13.20 -11.96
CA ASP A 273 -12.21 14.53 -11.52
C ASP A 273 -11.35 14.49 -10.26
N GLY A 274 -11.73 13.70 -9.25
CA GLY A 274 -10.95 13.57 -8.02
C GLY A 274 -9.54 13.05 -8.25
N PRO A 275 -9.37 11.86 -8.85
CA PRO A 275 -8.06 11.34 -9.29
C PRO A 275 -7.24 12.34 -10.12
N LEU A 276 -7.85 12.97 -11.11
CA LEU A 276 -7.19 13.97 -11.95
C LEU A 276 -6.65 15.15 -11.13
N ARG A 277 -7.45 15.67 -10.18
CA ARG A 277 -7.00 16.77 -9.30
C ARG A 277 -5.88 16.37 -8.37
N ALA A 278 -5.89 15.14 -7.83
CA ALA A 278 -4.80 14.63 -6.99
C ALA A 278 -3.50 14.53 -7.78
N MET A 279 -3.53 13.94 -8.98
CA MET A 279 -2.36 13.85 -9.87
C MET A 279 -1.85 15.24 -10.29
N LYS A 280 -2.74 16.17 -10.68
CA LYS A 280 -2.36 17.57 -11.03
C LYS A 280 -1.66 18.28 -9.87
N LYS A 281 -2.17 18.13 -8.64
CA LYS A 281 -1.55 18.74 -7.44
C LYS A 281 -0.15 18.15 -7.18
N ALA A 282 0.00 16.84 -7.28
CA ALA A 282 1.29 16.19 -7.10
C ALA A 282 2.33 16.67 -8.13
N LEU A 283 1.94 16.76 -9.41
CA LEU A 283 2.82 17.27 -10.48
C LEU A 283 3.16 18.74 -10.28
N ASN A 284 2.18 19.59 -9.95
CA ASN A 284 2.43 21.01 -9.71
C ASN A 284 3.43 21.22 -8.57
N MET A 285 3.29 20.45 -7.48
CA MET A 285 4.23 20.50 -6.36
C MET A 285 5.64 20.04 -6.79
N ALA A 286 5.72 19.04 -7.67
CA ALA A 286 6.97 18.51 -8.21
C ALA A 286 7.61 19.42 -9.28
N GLY A 287 6.97 20.53 -9.69
CA GLY A 287 7.44 21.41 -10.76
C GLY A 287 7.14 20.88 -12.17
N ASN A 288 6.14 20.03 -12.29
CA ASN A 288 5.68 19.43 -13.57
C ASN A 288 6.78 18.69 -14.34
N PRO A 289 7.53 17.75 -13.72
CA PRO A 289 8.54 16.99 -14.42
C PRO A 289 7.90 16.04 -15.44
N LYS A 290 8.70 15.59 -16.42
CA LYS A 290 8.30 14.45 -17.23
C LYS A 290 8.23 13.22 -16.34
N VAL A 291 7.08 12.56 -16.28
CA VAL A 291 6.88 11.27 -15.59
C VAL A 291 7.23 10.15 -16.56
N ASP A 292 8.04 9.19 -16.14
CA ASP A 292 8.44 8.04 -16.96
C ASP A 292 7.54 6.84 -16.71
N TYR A 293 7.04 6.66 -15.48
CA TYR A 293 6.22 5.53 -15.08
C TYR A 293 5.16 5.93 -14.05
N ILE A 294 3.97 5.35 -14.18
CA ILE A 294 2.87 5.43 -13.20
C ILE A 294 2.60 4.02 -12.66
N ASN A 295 2.79 3.84 -11.35
CA ASN A 295 2.18 2.72 -10.63
C ASN A 295 0.73 3.12 -10.36
N ALA A 296 -0.18 2.54 -11.11
CA ALA A 296 -1.59 2.90 -11.11
C ALA A 296 -2.34 2.31 -9.90
N HIS A 297 -3.43 2.95 -9.52
CA HIS A 297 -4.35 2.35 -8.57
C HIS A 297 -4.91 1.02 -9.11
N GLY A 298 -5.38 0.98 -10.36
CA GLY A 298 -5.65 -0.21 -11.15
C GLY A 298 -6.16 -1.42 -10.37
N THR A 299 -7.40 -1.35 -9.84
CA THR A 299 -7.94 -2.34 -8.89
C THR A 299 -8.56 -3.57 -9.55
N SER A 300 -8.61 -3.65 -10.88
CA SER A 300 -9.36 -4.69 -11.58
C SER A 300 -10.89 -4.56 -11.43
N THR A 301 -11.37 -3.35 -11.10
CA THR A 301 -12.81 -3.05 -11.07
C THR A 301 -13.22 -2.30 -12.35
N PRO A 302 -14.42 -2.57 -12.89
CA PRO A 302 -14.86 -1.97 -14.15
C PRO A 302 -14.79 -0.43 -14.15
N VAL A 303 -15.25 0.20 -13.06
CA VAL A 303 -15.38 1.67 -12.98
C VAL A 303 -14.06 2.37 -12.69
N ASN A 304 -13.26 1.84 -11.73
CA ASN A 304 -12.00 2.48 -11.37
C ASN A 304 -11.03 2.51 -12.56
N ASP A 305 -10.80 1.37 -13.20
CA ASP A 305 -9.76 1.24 -14.22
C ASP A 305 -10.07 2.11 -15.45
N LYS A 306 -11.35 2.19 -15.83
CA LYS A 306 -11.83 3.11 -16.86
C LYS A 306 -11.60 4.59 -16.48
N ASN A 307 -12.01 4.98 -15.28
CA ASN A 307 -11.89 6.37 -14.81
C ASN A 307 -10.43 6.80 -14.68
N GLU A 308 -9.56 5.93 -14.13
CA GLU A 308 -8.13 6.20 -14.03
C GLU A 308 -7.48 6.34 -15.41
N THR A 309 -7.84 5.47 -16.37
CA THR A 309 -7.41 5.58 -17.77
C THR A 309 -7.78 6.94 -18.36
N ALA A 310 -9.03 7.35 -18.21
CA ALA A 310 -9.52 8.63 -18.71
C ALA A 310 -8.82 9.83 -18.03
N ALA A 311 -8.59 9.77 -16.73
CA ALA A 311 -7.88 10.81 -15.97
C ALA A 311 -6.41 10.95 -16.43
N ILE A 312 -5.72 9.83 -16.67
CA ILE A 312 -4.36 9.81 -17.20
C ILE A 312 -4.31 10.41 -18.60
N LYS A 313 -5.22 10.03 -19.48
CA LYS A 313 -5.33 10.61 -20.83
C LYS A 313 -5.53 12.13 -20.81
N GLU A 314 -6.43 12.61 -19.97
CA GLU A 314 -6.69 14.05 -19.81
C GLU A 314 -5.48 14.80 -19.27
N LEU A 315 -4.75 14.19 -18.32
CA LEU A 315 -3.60 14.83 -17.68
C LEU A 315 -2.39 14.92 -18.62
N PHE A 316 -2.06 13.83 -19.30
CA PHE A 316 -0.80 13.71 -20.05
C PHE A 316 -0.94 13.92 -21.58
N GLY A 317 -2.16 13.90 -22.12
CA GLY A 317 -2.41 14.10 -23.53
C GLY A 317 -1.60 13.10 -24.40
N ASN A 318 -0.70 13.62 -25.23
CA ASN A 318 0.15 12.80 -26.10
C ASN A 318 1.43 12.27 -25.42
N ASN A 319 1.72 12.67 -24.17
CA ASN A 319 2.93 12.32 -23.43
C ASN A 319 2.65 11.32 -22.31
N ILE A 320 1.88 10.28 -22.60
CA ILE A 320 1.47 9.28 -21.61
C ILE A 320 2.69 8.49 -21.14
N PRO A 321 2.95 8.42 -19.81
CA PRO A 321 3.99 7.57 -19.24
C PRO A 321 3.72 6.08 -19.44
N LEU A 322 4.70 5.23 -19.15
CA LEU A 322 4.46 3.79 -18.94
C LEU A 322 3.55 3.61 -17.72
N ILE A 323 2.65 2.66 -17.78
CA ILE A 323 1.67 2.42 -16.71
C ILE A 323 1.67 0.94 -16.36
N SER A 324 1.60 0.59 -15.07
CA SER A 324 1.19 -0.75 -14.67
C SER A 324 0.47 -0.75 -13.32
N SER A 325 -0.31 -1.79 -13.07
CA SER A 325 -0.86 -2.09 -11.75
C SER A 325 -0.28 -3.41 -11.25
N THR A 326 0.28 -3.39 -10.06
CA THR A 326 0.80 -4.58 -9.39
C THR A 326 -0.26 -5.36 -8.61
N LYS A 327 -1.52 -4.89 -8.62
CA LYS A 327 -2.62 -5.58 -7.93
C LYS A 327 -3.07 -6.87 -8.62
N GLY A 328 -2.65 -7.11 -9.87
CA GLY A 328 -2.75 -8.43 -10.49
C GLY A 328 -1.97 -9.49 -9.70
N GLN A 329 -0.78 -9.09 -9.21
CA GLN A 329 0.14 -9.96 -8.47
C GLN A 329 -0.18 -10.01 -6.97
N THR A 330 -0.27 -8.84 -6.31
CA THR A 330 -0.39 -8.72 -4.85
C THR A 330 -1.81 -8.82 -4.32
N GLY A 331 -2.81 -8.80 -5.20
CA GLY A 331 -4.17 -8.43 -4.79
C GLY A 331 -4.24 -6.97 -4.34
N HIS A 332 -5.38 -6.54 -3.88
CA HIS A 332 -5.60 -5.21 -3.33
C HIS A 332 -5.45 -5.24 -1.80
N CYS A 333 -4.32 -4.77 -1.29
CA CYS A 333 -4.03 -4.72 0.15
C CYS A 333 -4.67 -3.52 0.87
N LEU A 334 -5.77 -2.97 0.35
CA LEU A 334 -6.57 -1.90 0.94
C LEU A 334 -5.70 -0.73 1.46
N GLY A 335 -5.73 -0.45 2.77
CA GLY A 335 -4.97 0.67 3.35
C GLY A 335 -3.44 0.51 3.31
N ALA A 336 -2.94 -0.71 3.14
CA ALA A 336 -1.51 -0.97 2.94
C ALA A 336 -1.05 -0.71 1.49
N ALA A 337 -1.98 -0.74 0.52
CA ALA A 337 -1.65 -0.74 -0.91
C ALA A 337 -0.72 0.42 -1.31
N GLY A 338 -1.03 1.65 -0.90
CA GLY A 338 -0.23 2.82 -1.27
C GLY A 338 1.20 2.79 -0.74
N ALA A 339 1.44 2.20 0.44
CA ALA A 339 2.78 2.04 0.99
C ALA A 339 3.57 0.92 0.27
N ILE A 340 2.93 -0.22 -0.02
CA ILE A 340 3.51 -1.32 -0.81
C ILE A 340 3.89 -0.81 -2.21
N GLU A 341 2.98 -0.10 -2.87
CA GLU A 341 3.18 0.44 -4.22
C GLU A 341 4.24 1.55 -4.26
N ALA A 342 4.38 2.34 -3.19
CA ALA A 342 5.48 3.29 -3.04
C ALA A 342 6.83 2.56 -2.94
N VAL A 343 6.93 1.47 -2.17
CA VAL A 343 8.14 0.63 -2.13
C VAL A 343 8.45 0.06 -3.50
N VAL A 344 7.45 -0.50 -4.20
CA VAL A 344 7.60 -1.00 -5.59
C VAL A 344 8.07 0.11 -6.53
N SER A 345 7.53 1.32 -6.43
CA SER A 345 7.91 2.47 -7.26
C SER A 345 9.35 2.90 -7.03
N VAL A 346 9.79 2.92 -5.76
CA VAL A 346 11.19 3.23 -5.39
C VAL A 346 12.15 2.15 -5.88
N MET A 347 11.75 0.87 -5.77
CA MET A 347 12.56 -0.24 -6.29
C MET A 347 12.61 -0.23 -7.83
N ALA A 348 11.52 0.13 -8.50
CA ALA A 348 11.52 0.31 -9.96
C ALA A 348 12.53 1.40 -10.40
N LEU A 349 12.59 2.54 -9.68
CA LEU A 349 13.60 3.58 -9.90
C LEU A 349 15.03 3.07 -9.68
N ARG A 350 15.25 2.30 -8.60
CA ARG A 350 16.55 1.72 -8.25
C ARG A 350 17.06 0.80 -9.36
N ASP A 351 16.22 -0.11 -9.82
CA ASP A 351 16.60 -1.22 -10.69
C ASP A 351 16.40 -0.93 -12.19
N GLY A 352 15.70 0.17 -12.53
CA GLY A 352 15.39 0.49 -13.92
C GLY A 352 14.45 -0.55 -14.55
N VAL A 353 13.47 -1.07 -13.77
CA VAL A 353 12.53 -2.09 -14.23
C VAL A 353 11.10 -1.67 -13.89
N VAL A 354 10.24 -1.62 -14.89
CA VAL A 354 8.81 -1.42 -14.70
C VAL A 354 8.13 -2.79 -14.57
N PRO A 355 7.45 -3.05 -13.43
CA PRO A 355 6.68 -4.28 -13.26
C PRO A 355 5.53 -4.39 -14.27
N PRO A 356 5.10 -5.60 -14.65
CA PRO A 356 3.99 -5.77 -15.57
C PRO A 356 2.63 -5.61 -14.88
N THR A 357 1.61 -5.30 -15.66
CA THR A 357 0.21 -5.64 -15.34
C THR A 357 -0.05 -7.04 -15.84
N ILE A 358 -0.23 -8.01 -14.95
CA ILE A 358 -0.54 -9.39 -15.37
C ILE A 358 -2.02 -9.57 -15.70
N ASN A 359 -2.33 -10.68 -16.36
CA ASN A 359 -3.69 -11.10 -16.72
C ASN A 359 -4.40 -10.17 -17.71
N GLN A 360 -3.66 -9.33 -18.43
CA GLN A 360 -4.21 -8.52 -19.49
C GLN A 360 -4.29 -9.36 -20.79
N LEU A 361 -5.41 -10.07 -20.94
CA LEU A 361 -5.63 -11.06 -22.01
C LEU A 361 -6.63 -10.56 -23.06
N VAL A 362 -7.63 -9.80 -22.67
CA VAL A 362 -8.67 -9.28 -23.55
C VAL A 362 -8.65 -7.75 -23.51
N LYS A 363 -8.40 -7.15 -24.68
CA LYS A 363 -8.32 -5.68 -24.81
C LYS A 363 -9.67 -5.05 -24.50
N ASP A 364 -9.63 -3.98 -23.69
CA ASP A 364 -10.76 -3.11 -23.40
C ASP A 364 -10.60 -1.77 -24.14
N ASP A 365 -11.59 -1.37 -24.93
CA ASP A 365 -11.56 -0.11 -25.68
C ASP A 365 -11.64 1.14 -24.77
N GLU A 366 -12.10 0.98 -23.53
CA GLU A 366 -12.14 2.04 -22.53
C GLU A 366 -10.83 2.10 -21.70
N CYS A 367 -9.99 1.06 -21.81
CA CYS A 367 -8.67 0.95 -21.19
C CYS A 367 -7.63 0.65 -22.27
N ASP A 368 -7.35 1.62 -23.14
CA ASP A 368 -6.61 1.47 -24.40
C ASP A 368 -5.15 1.98 -24.35
N LEU A 369 -4.58 2.16 -23.13
CA LEU A 369 -3.20 2.58 -22.95
C LEU A 369 -2.23 1.38 -22.92
N ASP A 370 -0.92 1.66 -22.89
CA ASP A 370 0.11 0.63 -22.69
C ASP A 370 0.32 0.40 -21.19
N TYR A 371 -0.28 -0.64 -20.65
CA TYR A 371 -0.20 -1.02 -19.23
C TYR A 371 0.92 -2.03 -18.94
N ILE A 372 1.93 -2.15 -19.79
CA ILE A 372 3.02 -3.13 -19.65
C ILE A 372 2.45 -4.56 -19.50
N PRO A 373 1.74 -5.09 -20.50
CA PRO A 373 1.02 -6.35 -20.34
C PRO A 373 1.96 -7.53 -20.12
N ASN A 374 1.74 -8.25 -19.02
CA ASN A 374 2.27 -9.56 -18.65
C ASN A 374 3.80 -9.71 -18.53
N ILE A 375 4.60 -8.81 -19.07
CA ILE A 375 6.08 -8.90 -19.04
C ILE A 375 6.68 -7.55 -18.62
N SER A 376 7.53 -7.57 -17.60
CA SER A 376 8.27 -6.39 -17.12
C SER A 376 9.15 -5.78 -18.23
N ARG A 377 9.40 -4.46 -18.15
CA ARG A 377 10.28 -3.74 -19.08
C ARG A 377 11.43 -3.08 -18.37
N LYS A 378 12.64 -3.20 -18.92
CA LYS A 378 13.81 -2.44 -18.50
C LYS A 378 13.77 -1.06 -19.14
N VAL A 379 13.84 -0.02 -18.34
CA VAL A 379 13.74 1.39 -18.76
C VAL A 379 14.60 2.27 -17.84
N ASP A 380 15.28 3.27 -18.41
CA ASP A 380 15.93 4.30 -17.58
C ASP A 380 14.86 5.23 -16.97
N LEU A 381 14.54 4.99 -15.71
CA LEU A 381 13.52 5.73 -14.96
C LEU A 381 14.16 6.87 -14.18
N LYS A 382 13.58 8.06 -14.27
CA LYS A 382 13.99 9.25 -13.51
C LYS A 382 12.89 9.75 -12.58
N VAL A 383 11.65 9.69 -13.02
CA VAL A 383 10.48 10.16 -12.26
C VAL A 383 9.36 9.13 -12.33
N VAL A 384 8.88 8.72 -11.17
CA VAL A 384 7.80 7.74 -11.02
C VAL A 384 6.67 8.34 -10.17
N MET A 385 5.44 8.10 -10.59
CA MET A 385 4.21 8.47 -9.89
C MET A 385 3.52 7.24 -9.34
N SER A 386 2.92 7.31 -8.16
CA SER A 386 2.07 6.25 -7.60
C SER A 386 0.72 6.81 -7.18
N ASN A 387 -0.36 6.17 -7.61
CA ASN A 387 -1.74 6.59 -7.41
C ASN A 387 -2.49 5.69 -6.44
N SER A 388 -3.30 6.27 -5.57
CA SER A 388 -4.23 5.55 -4.69
C SER A 388 -5.56 6.28 -4.60
N PHE A 389 -6.65 5.58 -4.92
CA PHE A 389 -8.01 6.14 -4.90
C PHE A 389 -8.90 5.30 -3.99
N GLY A 390 -9.40 5.89 -2.93
CA GLY A 390 -10.09 5.17 -1.86
C GLY A 390 -11.60 5.40 -1.84
N PHE A 391 -12.32 4.44 -1.28
CA PHE A 391 -13.71 4.64 -0.91
C PHE A 391 -13.87 5.89 -0.03
N GLY A 392 -15.02 6.55 -0.12
CA GLY A 392 -15.22 7.88 0.44
C GLY A 392 -14.70 9.01 -0.46
N GLY A 393 -14.16 8.65 -1.65
CA GLY A 393 -13.60 9.60 -2.61
C GLY A 393 -12.27 10.20 -2.17
N ALA A 394 -11.54 9.55 -1.28
CA ALA A 394 -10.22 10.00 -0.85
C ALA A 394 -9.16 9.58 -1.88
N ASN A 395 -8.50 10.57 -2.52
CA ASN A 395 -7.50 10.34 -3.56
C ASN A 395 -6.14 10.87 -3.12
N GLY A 396 -5.09 10.07 -3.31
CA GLY A 396 -3.70 10.40 -3.05
C GLY A 396 -2.80 10.05 -4.22
N CYS A 397 -1.80 10.90 -4.46
CA CYS A 397 -0.78 10.68 -5.47
C CYS A 397 0.57 11.16 -4.94
N VAL A 398 1.62 10.37 -5.14
CA VAL A 398 3.01 10.71 -4.79
C VAL A 398 3.90 10.63 -6.02
N VAL A 399 4.94 11.48 -6.04
CA VAL A 399 5.93 11.53 -7.14
C VAL A 399 7.32 11.39 -6.56
N PHE A 400 8.02 10.37 -6.98
CA PHE A 400 9.41 10.08 -6.62
C PHE A 400 10.35 10.40 -7.78
N LYS A 401 11.53 10.92 -7.45
CA LYS A 401 12.59 11.21 -8.41
C LYS A 401 13.88 10.50 -8.00
N LYS A 402 14.57 9.92 -8.96
CA LYS A 402 15.93 9.40 -8.78
C LYS A 402 16.85 10.53 -8.33
N VAL A 403 17.68 10.26 -7.33
CA VAL A 403 18.74 11.20 -6.88
C VAL A 403 20.02 10.83 -7.59
N ASP A 404 20.66 11.84 -8.20
CA ASP A 404 21.94 11.71 -8.90
C ASP A 404 23.11 11.56 -7.91
#